data_111a4f04697efd4379618f011c22c230
#
_entry.id   111a4f04697efd4379618f011c22c230
#
_cell.length_a   1.000
_cell.length_b   1.000
_cell.length_c   1.000
_cell.angle_alpha   90.00
_cell.angle_beta   90.00
_cell.angle_gamma   90.00
#
_symmetry.space_group_name_H-M   'P 1'
#
loop_
_entity.id
_entity.type
_entity.pdbx_description
1 polymer ?
#
loop_
_entity_poly.entity_id
_entity_poly.type
_entity_poly.pdbx_seq_one_letter_code
_entity_poly.pdbx_strand_id
1 'polypeptide(L)'
;MDVEAIKQRQAMVWAQGDYAVLSRQLAPAAQALADACAVSAGQEALDVGAGDGNFALACAREGASVVACDLSPGMVERGRARSEAEGYDVEWLVGDAEELPFEDARFDCVGSAFGAFIAPRPDVVARELFRVVRPGGTVGLTAWTPDGVMAEVFGIGRRFAPLDPDQPPSELWGGEATARERLEPHAARVEYERRRLTWRADSPSAFLEEFSASAPTMAAARKGLPPERFEELTTLMGEMVARNNAADDGSLRLEAEYAVIVARRRG
;
A
#
# COMPACT_ATOMS: atom_id res chain seq x y z
N MET A 1 -21.89 -3.72 6.58
CA MET A 1 -20.56 -4.20 6.09
C MET A 1 -20.14 -5.47 6.80
N ASP A 2 -19.91 -6.57 6.06
CA ASP A 2 -19.32 -7.80 6.58
C ASP A 2 -17.79 -7.71 6.49
N VAL A 3 -17.17 -7.21 7.57
CA VAL A 3 -15.75 -6.92 7.64
C VAL A 3 -14.89 -8.18 7.48
N GLU A 4 -15.31 -9.30 8.08
CA GLU A 4 -14.55 -10.54 8.02
C GLU A 4 -14.52 -11.12 6.58
N ALA A 5 -15.66 -11.13 5.90
CA ALA A 5 -15.73 -11.56 4.51
C ALA A 5 -14.90 -10.65 3.58
N ILE A 6 -14.83 -9.35 3.84
CA ILE A 6 -14.00 -8.42 3.09
C ILE A 6 -12.51 -8.76 3.30
N LYS A 7 -12.06 -8.94 4.53
CA LYS A 7 -10.68 -9.27 4.88
C LYS A 7 -10.23 -10.60 4.27
N GLN A 8 -11.06 -11.64 4.38
CA GLN A 8 -10.78 -12.94 3.76
C GLN A 8 -10.60 -12.82 2.24
N ARG A 9 -11.48 -12.07 1.57
CA ARG A 9 -11.36 -11.81 0.13
C ARG A 9 -10.09 -11.03 -0.20
N GLN A 10 -9.76 -10.01 0.58
CA GLN A 10 -8.51 -9.24 0.40
C GLN A 10 -7.28 -10.14 0.53
N ALA A 11 -7.19 -10.96 1.58
CA ALA A 11 -6.07 -11.90 1.76
C ALA A 11 -5.91 -12.85 0.58
N MET A 12 -7.03 -13.37 0.03
CA MET A 12 -7.01 -14.24 -1.17
C MET A 12 -6.59 -13.49 -2.44
N VAL A 13 -7.05 -12.24 -2.63
CA VAL A 13 -6.70 -11.43 -3.82
C VAL A 13 -5.22 -11.09 -3.82
N TRP A 14 -4.70 -10.61 -2.68
CA TRP A 14 -3.29 -10.20 -2.58
C TRP A 14 -2.30 -11.37 -2.69
N ALA A 15 -2.72 -12.59 -2.46
CA ALA A 15 -1.91 -13.78 -2.72
C ALA A 15 -1.70 -14.09 -4.22
N GLN A 16 -2.41 -13.40 -5.14
CA GLN A 16 -2.39 -13.68 -6.58
C GLN A 16 -1.37 -12.81 -7.35
N GLY A 17 -1.13 -13.18 -8.60
CA GLY A 17 -0.25 -12.43 -9.50
C GLY A 17 1.24 -12.57 -9.18
N ASP A 18 2.08 -11.97 -10.04
CA ASP A 18 3.51 -11.80 -9.80
C ASP A 18 3.77 -10.45 -9.13
N TYR A 19 3.42 -10.37 -7.85
CA TYR A 19 3.51 -9.12 -7.07
C TYR A 19 4.92 -8.53 -7.05
N ALA A 20 5.98 -9.35 -7.20
CA ALA A 20 7.36 -8.86 -7.15
C ALA A 20 7.67 -7.83 -8.26
N VAL A 21 7.00 -7.90 -9.41
CA VAL A 21 7.15 -6.91 -10.49
C VAL A 21 6.58 -5.56 -10.04
N LEU A 22 5.34 -5.55 -9.54
CA LEU A 22 4.69 -4.33 -9.03
C LEU A 22 5.44 -3.77 -7.81
N SER A 23 5.84 -4.63 -6.89
CA SER A 23 6.55 -4.26 -5.66
C SER A 23 7.84 -3.47 -5.97
N ARG A 24 8.64 -3.92 -6.94
CA ARG A 24 9.85 -3.19 -7.35
C ARG A 24 9.54 -1.76 -7.83
N GLN A 25 8.42 -1.56 -8.49
CA GLN A 25 8.00 -0.23 -8.97
C GLN A 25 7.55 0.68 -7.81
N LEU A 26 7.09 0.08 -6.69
CA LEU A 26 6.66 0.80 -5.48
C LEU A 26 7.79 1.05 -4.48
N ALA A 27 8.92 0.35 -4.58
CA ALA A 27 10.04 0.44 -3.64
C ALA A 27 10.56 1.88 -3.41
N PRO A 28 10.65 2.78 -4.42
CA PRO A 28 11.08 4.17 -4.19
C PRO A 28 10.14 4.94 -3.24
N ALA A 29 8.84 4.66 -3.26
CA ALA A 29 7.90 5.31 -2.35
C ALA A 29 8.04 4.81 -0.91
N ALA A 30 8.36 3.53 -0.72
CA ALA A 30 8.62 2.96 0.59
C ALA A 30 9.94 3.50 1.19
N GLN A 31 10.99 3.67 0.38
CA GLN A 31 12.22 4.35 0.82
C GLN A 31 11.94 5.79 1.22
N ALA A 32 11.19 6.53 0.39
CA ALA A 32 10.80 7.90 0.70
C ALA A 32 9.99 8.01 2.00
N LEU A 33 9.20 6.99 2.34
CA LEU A 33 8.48 6.93 3.61
C LEU A 33 9.45 6.71 4.79
N ALA A 34 10.41 5.79 4.66
CA ALA A 34 11.41 5.53 5.70
C ALA A 34 12.26 6.77 5.99
N ASP A 35 12.68 7.49 4.93
CA ASP A 35 13.39 8.76 5.03
C ASP A 35 12.55 9.83 5.76
N ALA A 36 11.27 9.98 5.38
CA ALA A 36 10.35 10.94 5.98
C ALA A 36 10.05 10.62 7.46
N CYS A 37 10.00 9.33 7.82
CA CYS A 37 9.86 8.89 9.20
C CYS A 37 11.13 9.06 10.02
N ALA A 38 12.28 9.38 9.39
CA ALA A 38 13.61 9.47 9.98
C ALA A 38 13.98 8.17 10.74
N VAL A 39 13.73 7.02 10.09
CA VAL A 39 14.12 5.72 10.63
C VAL A 39 15.63 5.64 10.74
N SER A 40 16.13 5.08 11.84
CA SER A 40 17.56 5.01 12.11
C SER A 40 17.96 3.76 12.90
N ALA A 41 19.27 3.49 12.93
CA ALA A 41 19.82 2.35 13.63
C ALA A 41 19.44 2.35 15.13
N GLY A 42 19.09 1.15 15.61
CA GLY A 42 18.71 0.91 16.99
C GLY A 42 17.23 1.17 17.32
N GLN A 43 16.44 1.65 16.37
CA GLN A 43 14.98 1.75 16.51
C GLN A 43 14.31 0.39 16.26
N GLU A 44 13.13 0.19 16.88
CA GLU A 44 12.20 -0.87 16.53
C GLU A 44 11.14 -0.33 15.57
N ALA A 45 11.09 -0.86 14.35
CA ALA A 45 10.14 -0.47 13.31
C ALA A 45 9.14 -1.58 13.03
N LEU A 46 7.87 -1.20 12.79
CA LEU A 46 6.81 -2.10 12.33
C LEU A 46 6.36 -1.70 10.93
N ASP A 47 6.30 -2.67 10.00
CA ASP A 47 5.66 -2.54 8.70
C ASP A 47 4.28 -3.21 8.72
N VAL A 48 3.20 -2.45 8.51
CA VAL A 48 1.80 -2.92 8.58
C VAL A 48 1.20 -3.02 7.18
N GLY A 49 0.64 -4.18 6.83
CA GLY A 49 0.25 -4.49 5.46
C GLY A 49 1.48 -4.51 4.55
N ALA A 50 2.50 -5.21 5.03
CA ALA A 50 3.86 -5.13 4.50
C ALA A 50 4.02 -5.65 3.07
N GLY A 51 3.05 -6.46 2.58
CA GLY A 51 3.20 -7.14 1.30
C GLY A 51 4.45 -8.02 1.29
N ASP A 52 5.33 -7.81 0.33
CA ASP A 52 6.63 -8.47 0.28
C ASP A 52 7.79 -7.65 0.91
N GLY A 53 7.47 -6.59 1.69
CA GLY A 53 8.38 -5.92 2.61
C GLY A 53 9.13 -4.70 2.09
N ASN A 54 8.57 -3.92 1.20
CA ASN A 54 9.25 -2.71 0.71
C ASN A 54 9.64 -1.74 1.82
N PHE A 55 8.74 -1.44 2.76
CA PHE A 55 9.04 -0.53 3.86
C PHE A 55 9.89 -1.23 4.94
N ALA A 56 9.61 -2.51 5.22
CA ALA A 56 10.43 -3.31 6.14
C ALA A 56 11.91 -3.32 5.72
N LEU A 57 12.19 -3.59 4.44
CA LEU A 57 13.54 -3.59 3.91
C LEU A 57 14.17 -2.20 3.88
N ALA A 58 13.39 -1.15 3.62
CA ALA A 58 13.88 0.22 3.73
C ALA A 58 14.33 0.52 5.17
N CYS A 59 13.53 0.17 6.17
CA CYS A 59 13.89 0.33 7.59
C CYS A 59 15.12 -0.51 8.00
N ALA A 60 15.20 -1.76 7.51
CA ALA A 60 16.33 -2.64 7.80
C ALA A 60 17.65 -2.12 7.22
N ARG A 61 17.62 -1.49 6.03
CA ARG A 61 18.79 -0.82 5.44
C ARG A 61 19.31 0.35 6.28
N GLU A 62 18.41 1.04 7.00
CA GLU A 62 18.77 2.11 7.95
C GLU A 62 19.24 1.56 9.32
N GLY A 63 19.29 0.23 9.49
CA GLY A 63 19.78 -0.43 10.70
C GLY A 63 18.76 -0.55 11.83
N ALA A 64 17.48 -0.40 11.56
CA ALA A 64 16.41 -0.66 12.51
C ALA A 64 16.19 -2.18 12.69
N SER A 65 15.74 -2.58 13.88
CA SER A 65 15.14 -3.90 14.11
C SER A 65 13.71 -3.89 13.58
N VAL A 66 13.37 -4.82 12.69
CA VAL A 66 12.12 -4.72 11.93
C VAL A 66 11.20 -5.91 12.18
N VAL A 67 9.95 -5.61 12.47
CA VAL A 67 8.83 -6.54 12.41
C VAL A 67 7.93 -6.17 11.24
N ALA A 68 7.47 -7.15 10.47
CA ALA A 68 6.56 -6.95 9.35
C ALA A 68 5.33 -7.84 9.49
N CYS A 69 4.15 -7.28 9.29
CA CYS A 69 2.92 -8.06 9.30
C CYS A 69 2.04 -7.77 8.07
N ASP A 70 1.39 -8.81 7.60
CA ASP A 70 0.41 -8.72 6.50
C ASP A 70 -0.76 -9.66 6.76
N LEU A 71 -1.94 -9.29 6.29
CA LEU A 71 -3.15 -10.10 6.42
C LEU A 71 -3.06 -11.40 5.59
N SER A 72 -2.29 -11.39 4.50
CA SER A 72 -2.11 -12.52 3.59
C SER A 72 -0.91 -13.38 4.01
N PRO A 73 -1.14 -14.66 4.41
CA PRO A 73 -0.03 -15.58 4.68
C PRO A 73 0.94 -15.72 3.50
N GLY A 74 0.42 -15.68 2.26
CA GLY A 74 1.24 -15.76 1.06
C GLY A 74 2.15 -14.54 0.86
N MET A 75 1.74 -13.34 1.32
CA MET A 75 2.62 -12.16 1.33
C MET A 75 3.69 -12.29 2.40
N VAL A 76 3.34 -12.75 3.58
CA VAL A 76 4.31 -13.02 4.67
C VAL A 76 5.41 -14.00 4.22
N GLU A 77 5.05 -15.07 3.53
CA GLU A 77 6.03 -16.03 2.99
C GLU A 77 6.95 -15.39 1.94
N ARG A 78 6.38 -14.60 1.00
CA ARG A 78 7.17 -13.86 -0.01
C ARG A 78 8.10 -12.85 0.64
N GLY A 79 7.63 -12.09 1.61
CA GLY A 79 8.42 -11.10 2.32
C GLY A 79 9.57 -11.73 3.10
N ARG A 80 9.32 -12.85 3.80
CA ARG A 80 10.36 -13.61 4.48
C ARG A 80 11.44 -14.09 3.51
N ALA A 81 11.04 -14.75 2.43
CA ALA A 81 11.99 -15.24 1.42
C ALA A 81 12.80 -14.09 0.80
N ARG A 82 12.18 -12.93 0.58
CA ARG A 82 12.86 -11.75 0.04
C ARG A 82 13.84 -11.15 1.03
N SER A 83 13.44 -10.93 2.30
CA SER A 83 14.35 -10.38 3.32
C SER A 83 15.55 -11.28 3.56
N GLU A 84 15.36 -12.60 3.61
CA GLU A 84 16.44 -13.59 3.70
C GLU A 84 17.39 -13.51 2.48
N ALA A 85 16.83 -13.43 1.26
CA ALA A 85 17.62 -13.34 0.03
C ALA A 85 18.41 -12.02 -0.06
N GLU A 86 17.90 -10.92 0.50
CA GLU A 86 18.59 -9.63 0.58
C GLU A 86 19.54 -9.52 1.80
N GLY A 87 19.57 -10.55 2.69
CA GLY A 87 20.46 -10.62 3.85
C GLY A 87 20.01 -9.79 5.06
N TYR A 88 18.71 -9.49 5.18
CA TYR A 88 18.13 -8.76 6.29
C TYR A 88 17.34 -9.68 7.22
N ASP A 89 17.55 -9.50 8.52
CA ASP A 89 16.77 -10.18 9.56
C ASP A 89 15.50 -9.36 9.85
N VAL A 90 14.36 -9.84 9.37
CA VAL A 90 13.03 -9.24 9.59
C VAL A 90 12.13 -10.30 10.20
N GLU A 91 11.48 -9.96 11.32
CA GLU A 91 10.46 -10.81 11.93
C GLU A 91 9.15 -10.71 11.13
N TRP A 92 8.66 -11.84 10.61
CA TRP A 92 7.43 -11.87 9.80
C TRP A 92 6.31 -12.63 10.48
N LEU A 93 5.10 -12.02 10.51
CA LEU A 93 3.89 -12.65 11.03
C LEU A 93 2.65 -12.29 10.22
N VAL A 94 1.63 -13.14 10.31
CA VAL A 94 0.30 -12.81 9.81
C VAL A 94 -0.37 -11.90 10.83
N GLY A 95 -0.88 -10.74 10.37
CA GLY A 95 -1.51 -9.75 11.25
C GLY A 95 -2.51 -8.88 10.52
N ASP A 96 -3.53 -8.47 11.25
CA ASP A 96 -4.59 -7.58 10.78
C ASP A 96 -4.27 -6.15 11.19
N ALA A 97 -4.27 -5.21 10.24
CA ALA A 97 -4.05 -3.79 10.51
C ALA A 97 -5.11 -3.16 11.45
N GLU A 98 -6.27 -3.79 11.56
CA GLU A 98 -7.36 -3.36 12.43
C GLU A 98 -7.32 -4.01 13.83
N GLU A 99 -6.45 -5.00 14.04
CA GLU A 99 -6.24 -5.70 15.31
C GLU A 99 -4.78 -6.21 15.37
N LEU A 100 -3.84 -5.28 15.56
CA LEU A 100 -2.41 -5.59 15.54
C LEU A 100 -2.04 -6.47 16.76
N PRO A 101 -1.35 -7.62 16.55
CA PRO A 101 -1.03 -8.58 17.60
C PRO A 101 0.18 -8.14 18.44
N PHE A 102 0.23 -6.87 18.82
CA PHE A 102 1.32 -6.28 19.59
C PHE A 102 0.79 -5.52 20.81
N GLU A 103 1.64 -5.43 21.83
CA GLU A 103 1.37 -4.61 23.00
C GLU A 103 1.39 -3.10 22.66
N ASP A 104 0.76 -2.31 23.52
CA ASP A 104 0.76 -0.86 23.42
C ASP A 104 2.18 -0.29 23.52
N ALA A 105 2.47 0.74 22.74
CA ALA A 105 3.71 1.50 22.84
C ALA A 105 5.00 0.65 22.67
N ARG A 106 5.00 -0.34 21.80
CA ARG A 106 6.16 -1.21 21.53
C ARG A 106 7.16 -0.55 20.58
N PHE A 107 6.73 0.09 19.50
CA PHE A 107 7.57 0.49 18.38
C PHE A 107 7.97 1.98 18.42
N ASP A 108 9.15 2.30 17.92
CA ASP A 108 9.60 3.68 17.69
C ASP A 108 8.99 4.27 16.42
N CYS A 109 8.88 3.44 15.37
CA CYS A 109 8.26 3.78 14.10
C CYS A 109 7.27 2.69 13.66
N VAL A 110 6.09 3.11 13.25
CA VAL A 110 5.08 2.23 12.65
C VAL A 110 4.74 2.77 11.27
N GLY A 111 5.01 2.00 10.23
CA GLY A 111 4.80 2.46 8.86
C GLY A 111 3.94 1.52 8.04
N SER A 112 3.41 2.03 6.94
CA SER A 112 2.72 1.24 5.93
C SER A 112 2.86 1.86 4.55
N ALA A 113 3.53 1.16 3.65
CA ALA A 113 3.68 1.58 2.26
C ALA A 113 2.61 0.93 1.38
N PHE A 114 1.55 1.66 1.08
CA PHE A 114 0.41 1.20 0.26
C PHE A 114 -0.31 -0.05 0.77
N GLY A 115 -0.22 -0.36 2.07
CA GLY A 115 -0.83 -1.55 2.68
C GLY A 115 -2.05 -1.24 3.53
N ALA A 116 -1.86 -0.64 4.70
CA ALA A 116 -2.90 -0.44 5.71
C ALA A 116 -4.09 0.42 5.23
N PHE A 117 -3.91 1.25 4.20
CA PHE A 117 -4.98 2.08 3.62
C PHE A 117 -6.10 1.27 2.94
N ILE A 118 -5.87 -0.02 2.68
CA ILE A 118 -6.84 -0.92 2.02
C ILE A 118 -7.84 -1.50 3.03
N ALA A 119 -7.52 -1.49 4.31
CA ALA A 119 -8.37 -2.06 5.35
C ALA A 119 -9.75 -1.39 5.39
N PRO A 120 -10.84 -2.17 5.63
CA PRO A 120 -12.20 -1.67 5.51
C PRO A 120 -12.61 -0.62 6.55
N ARG A 121 -11.93 -0.57 7.71
CA ARG A 121 -12.25 0.37 8.80
C ARG A 121 -11.08 1.31 9.10
N PRO A 122 -10.88 2.37 8.29
CA PRO A 122 -9.72 3.24 8.37
C PRO A 122 -9.49 3.90 9.75
N ASP A 123 -10.56 4.23 10.47
CA ASP A 123 -10.45 4.82 11.81
C ASP A 123 -9.97 3.81 12.87
N VAL A 124 -10.29 2.52 12.66
CA VAL A 124 -9.76 1.43 13.49
C VAL A 124 -8.26 1.27 13.23
N VAL A 125 -7.86 1.28 11.95
CA VAL A 125 -6.45 1.25 11.55
C VAL A 125 -5.68 2.40 12.17
N ALA A 126 -6.18 3.63 12.06
CA ALA A 126 -5.52 4.80 12.66
C ALA A 126 -5.28 4.59 14.17
N ARG A 127 -6.29 4.13 14.91
CA ARG A 127 -6.14 3.86 16.36
C ARG A 127 -5.09 2.78 16.64
N GLU A 128 -5.07 1.69 15.89
CA GLU A 128 -4.13 0.59 16.08
C GLU A 128 -2.68 1.02 15.80
N LEU A 129 -2.43 1.76 14.72
CA LEU A 129 -1.11 2.31 14.43
C LEU A 129 -0.60 3.17 15.58
N PHE A 130 -1.46 4.04 16.13
CA PHE A 130 -1.09 4.88 17.27
C PHE A 130 -1.07 4.14 18.60
N ARG A 131 -1.80 3.04 18.76
CA ARG A 131 -1.74 2.21 19.97
C ARG A 131 -0.36 1.57 20.12
N VAL A 132 0.16 0.99 19.04
CA VAL A 132 1.40 0.21 19.09
C VAL A 132 2.69 1.04 18.98
N VAL A 133 2.62 2.28 18.46
CA VAL A 133 3.77 3.17 18.46
C VAL A 133 3.97 3.82 19.84
N ARG A 134 5.22 4.05 20.27
CA ARG A 134 5.56 4.69 21.56
C ARG A 134 5.09 6.15 21.62
N PRO A 135 4.82 6.72 22.82
CA PRO A 135 4.66 8.17 22.99
C PRO A 135 5.86 8.92 22.38
N GLY A 136 5.59 9.92 21.55
CA GLY A 136 6.62 10.63 20.78
C GLY A 136 7.18 9.88 19.56
N GLY A 137 6.78 8.64 19.32
CA GLY A 137 7.16 7.86 18.15
C GLY A 137 6.44 8.31 16.87
N THR A 138 6.78 7.69 15.77
CA THR A 138 6.33 8.08 14.42
C THR A 138 5.38 7.07 13.82
N VAL A 139 4.27 7.54 13.24
CA VAL A 139 3.42 6.79 12.32
C VAL A 139 3.62 7.35 10.91
N GLY A 140 3.93 6.50 9.94
CA GLY A 140 4.14 6.87 8.56
C GLY A 140 3.27 6.07 7.60
N LEU A 141 2.67 6.74 6.60
CA LEU A 141 1.81 6.10 5.61
C LEU A 141 2.12 6.61 4.21
N THR A 142 2.08 5.73 3.21
CA THR A 142 1.84 6.16 1.84
C THR A 142 0.47 5.69 1.36
N ALA A 143 -0.22 6.54 0.62
CA ALA A 143 -1.51 6.22 0.01
C ALA A 143 -1.65 6.95 -1.33
N TRP A 144 -2.37 6.35 -2.29
CA TRP A 144 -2.69 6.99 -3.56
C TRP A 144 -3.61 8.18 -3.35
N THR A 145 -3.38 9.27 -4.08
CA THR A 145 -4.24 10.45 -3.99
C THR A 145 -5.60 10.22 -4.65
N PRO A 146 -6.68 10.81 -4.12
CA PRO A 146 -8.04 10.58 -4.62
C PRO A 146 -8.31 11.23 -5.99
N ASP A 147 -7.43 12.10 -6.46
CA ASP A 147 -7.48 12.84 -7.72
C ASP A 147 -6.40 12.39 -8.72
N GLY A 148 -5.60 11.36 -8.38
CA GLY A 148 -4.54 10.82 -9.22
C GLY A 148 -5.00 9.66 -10.11
N VAL A 149 -4.10 9.23 -11.01
CA VAL A 149 -4.35 8.13 -11.96
C VAL A 149 -4.73 6.82 -11.27
N MET A 150 -4.22 6.56 -10.06
CA MET A 150 -4.58 5.36 -9.32
C MET A 150 -6.01 5.38 -8.78
N ALA A 151 -6.58 6.55 -8.51
CA ALA A 151 -7.99 6.68 -8.19
C ALA A 151 -8.89 6.31 -9.39
N GLU A 152 -8.46 6.64 -10.62
CA GLU A 152 -9.13 6.19 -11.84
C GLU A 152 -9.04 4.66 -11.98
N VAL A 153 -7.87 4.04 -11.73
CA VAL A 153 -7.67 2.57 -11.71
C VAL A 153 -8.66 1.92 -10.74
N PHE A 154 -8.74 2.41 -9.51
CA PHE A 154 -9.68 1.89 -8.51
C PHE A 154 -11.14 2.13 -8.91
N GLY A 155 -11.44 3.31 -9.48
CA GLY A 155 -12.78 3.63 -9.99
C GLY A 155 -13.24 2.67 -11.08
N ILE A 156 -12.37 2.34 -12.03
CA ILE A 156 -12.62 1.33 -13.06
C ILE A 156 -12.83 -0.04 -12.41
N GLY A 157 -11.94 -0.46 -11.52
CA GLY A 157 -12.03 -1.75 -10.81
C GLY A 157 -13.36 -1.93 -10.07
N ARG A 158 -13.87 -0.87 -9.41
CA ARG A 158 -15.16 -0.88 -8.69
C ARG A 158 -16.38 -1.12 -9.59
N ARG A 159 -16.29 -0.91 -10.89
CA ARG A 159 -17.38 -1.25 -11.84
C ARG A 159 -17.55 -2.78 -12.01
N PHE A 160 -16.51 -3.54 -11.69
CA PHE A 160 -16.46 -5.00 -11.83
C PHE A 160 -16.48 -5.72 -10.46
N ALA A 161 -15.96 -5.05 -9.43
CA ALA A 161 -15.95 -5.53 -8.06
C ALA A 161 -16.32 -4.35 -7.12
N PRO A 162 -17.63 -4.02 -6.98
CA PRO A 162 -18.07 -2.92 -6.15
C PRO A 162 -17.70 -3.15 -4.67
N LEU A 163 -17.41 -2.04 -3.99
CA LEU A 163 -17.22 -2.05 -2.55
C LEU A 163 -18.56 -2.28 -1.83
N ASP A 164 -18.50 -2.75 -0.60
CA ASP A 164 -19.64 -2.66 0.32
C ASP A 164 -20.06 -1.18 0.46
N PRO A 165 -21.36 -0.85 0.47
CA PRO A 165 -21.82 0.55 0.56
C PRO A 165 -21.28 1.34 1.76
N ASP A 166 -20.96 0.64 2.86
CA ASP A 166 -20.39 1.24 4.07
C ASP A 166 -18.86 1.30 4.08
N GLN A 167 -18.20 0.75 3.06
CA GLN A 167 -16.73 0.76 2.95
C GLN A 167 -16.26 2.02 2.20
N PRO A 168 -15.50 2.91 2.85
CA PRO A 168 -14.96 4.08 2.16
C PRO A 168 -13.91 3.67 1.12
N PRO A 169 -13.83 4.38 -0.01
CA PRO A 169 -12.75 4.21 -0.98
C PRO A 169 -11.38 4.39 -0.33
N SER A 170 -10.48 3.46 -0.60
CA SER A 170 -9.15 3.42 0.03
C SER A 170 -8.28 4.62 -0.34
N GLU A 171 -8.40 5.14 -1.56
CA GLU A 171 -7.67 6.32 -2.02
C GLU A 171 -7.99 7.61 -1.25
N LEU A 172 -9.07 7.66 -0.49
CA LEU A 172 -9.38 8.80 0.40
C LEU A 172 -8.28 9.04 1.44
N TRP A 173 -7.52 8.00 1.83
CA TRP A 173 -6.37 8.17 2.71
C TRP A 173 -5.29 9.11 2.15
N GLY A 174 -5.10 9.12 0.82
CA GLY A 174 -4.16 10.01 0.16
C GLY A 174 -4.64 11.45 0.00
N GLY A 175 -5.86 11.79 0.45
CA GLY A 175 -6.35 13.16 0.53
C GLY A 175 -5.92 13.84 1.83
N GLU A 176 -5.34 15.04 1.77
CA GLU A 176 -4.80 15.73 2.95
C GLU A 176 -5.85 15.93 4.05
N ALA A 177 -7.05 16.39 3.69
CA ALA A 177 -8.12 16.64 4.66
C ALA A 177 -8.50 15.35 5.41
N THR A 178 -8.70 14.24 4.68
CA THR A 178 -9.05 12.94 5.26
C THR A 178 -7.91 12.36 6.10
N ALA A 179 -6.66 12.50 5.63
CA ALA A 179 -5.50 12.04 6.39
C ALA A 179 -5.40 12.79 7.73
N ARG A 180 -5.59 14.11 7.73
CA ARG A 180 -5.58 14.92 8.95
C ARG A 180 -6.74 14.57 9.87
N GLU A 181 -7.95 14.46 9.35
CA GLU A 181 -9.14 14.08 10.12
C GLU A 181 -8.92 12.77 10.91
N ARG A 182 -8.30 11.77 10.27
CA ARG A 182 -8.04 10.46 10.90
C ARG A 182 -6.87 10.45 11.88
N LEU A 183 -5.82 11.22 11.62
CA LEU A 183 -4.57 11.12 12.38
C LEU A 183 -4.42 12.19 13.46
N GLU A 184 -4.92 13.42 13.27
CA GLU A 184 -4.81 14.51 14.23
C GLU A 184 -5.42 14.21 15.62
N PRO A 185 -6.52 13.42 15.75
CA PRO A 185 -6.99 13.02 17.07
C PRO A 185 -5.95 12.31 17.94
N HIS A 186 -4.99 11.63 17.32
CA HIS A 186 -3.96 10.81 17.98
C HIS A 186 -2.57 11.45 17.96
N ALA A 187 -2.33 12.41 17.07
CA ALA A 187 -1.03 13.01 16.80
C ALA A 187 -0.84 14.39 17.43
N ALA A 188 0.39 14.70 17.82
CA ALA A 188 0.82 16.06 18.14
C ALA A 188 1.05 16.91 16.88
N ARG A 189 1.46 16.25 15.79
CA ARG A 189 1.74 16.86 14.48
C ARG A 189 1.48 15.87 13.37
N VAL A 190 0.93 16.35 12.26
CA VAL A 190 0.78 15.61 11.00
C VAL A 190 1.43 16.42 9.88
N GLU A 191 2.35 15.80 9.17
CA GLU A 191 3.00 16.31 7.97
C GLU A 191 2.43 15.55 6.76
N TYR A 192 2.22 16.27 5.66
CA TYR A 192 1.66 15.73 4.44
C TYR A 192 2.44 16.28 3.24
N GLU A 193 2.86 15.39 2.35
CA GLU A 193 3.56 15.74 1.12
C GLU A 193 3.02 14.90 -0.03
N ARG A 194 2.74 15.52 -1.19
CA ARG A 194 2.43 14.82 -2.43
C ARG A 194 3.72 14.51 -3.18
N ARG A 195 3.85 13.29 -3.65
CA ARG A 195 4.96 12.80 -4.48
C ARG A 195 4.44 12.03 -5.67
N ARG A 196 5.33 11.70 -6.62
CA ARG A 196 5.01 10.96 -7.83
C ARG A 196 5.95 9.77 -8.01
N LEU A 197 5.36 8.65 -8.43
CA LEU A 197 6.06 7.54 -9.04
C LEU A 197 5.87 7.65 -10.55
N THR A 198 6.96 7.56 -11.30
CA THR A 198 6.92 7.55 -12.76
C THR A 198 7.04 6.12 -13.24
N TRP A 199 6.00 5.59 -13.84
CA TRP A 199 6.02 4.30 -14.52
C TRP A 199 6.37 4.48 -15.99
N ARG A 200 7.26 3.62 -16.49
CA ARG A 200 7.75 3.64 -17.89
C ARG A 200 7.62 2.25 -18.49
N ALA A 201 7.27 2.23 -19.78
CA ALA A 201 7.27 1.02 -20.59
C ALA A 201 7.53 1.39 -22.05
N ASP A 202 7.87 0.40 -22.87
CA ASP A 202 8.13 0.57 -24.31
C ASP A 202 6.87 1.02 -25.06
N SER A 203 5.69 0.68 -24.53
CA SER A 203 4.40 1.13 -25.05
C SER A 203 3.29 1.05 -23.98
N PRO A 204 2.15 1.74 -24.16
CA PRO A 204 0.96 1.56 -23.34
C PRO A 204 0.47 0.11 -23.26
N SER A 205 0.53 -0.63 -24.37
CA SER A 205 0.12 -2.04 -24.43
C SER A 205 1.06 -2.95 -23.63
N ALA A 206 2.37 -2.75 -23.72
CA ALA A 206 3.35 -3.51 -22.92
C ALA A 206 3.14 -3.28 -21.42
N PHE A 207 2.88 -2.05 -21.00
CA PHE A 207 2.52 -1.74 -19.60
C PHE A 207 1.26 -2.47 -19.13
N LEU A 208 0.20 -2.43 -19.94
CA LEU A 208 -1.06 -3.08 -19.60
C LEU A 208 -0.94 -4.60 -19.49
N GLU A 209 -0.14 -5.21 -20.38
CA GLU A 209 0.15 -6.65 -20.30
C GLU A 209 0.89 -6.99 -19.01
N GLU A 210 1.97 -6.27 -18.68
CA GLU A 210 2.73 -6.45 -17.44
C GLU A 210 1.86 -6.18 -16.21
N PHE A 211 1.11 -5.07 -16.17
CA PHE A 211 0.22 -4.73 -15.08
C PHE A 211 -0.88 -5.77 -14.87
N SER A 212 -1.46 -6.27 -15.97
CA SER A 212 -2.51 -7.30 -15.90
C SER A 212 -1.98 -8.66 -15.40
N ALA A 213 -0.70 -8.94 -15.56
CA ALA A 213 -0.06 -10.15 -15.07
C ALA A 213 0.43 -10.01 -13.62
N SER A 214 0.93 -8.82 -13.25
CA SER A 214 1.59 -8.57 -11.96
C SER A 214 0.64 -8.09 -10.87
N ALA A 215 -0.35 -7.23 -11.18
CA ALA A 215 -1.25 -6.67 -10.19
C ALA A 215 -2.24 -7.73 -9.66
N PRO A 216 -2.28 -7.99 -8.34
CA PRO A 216 -3.12 -9.02 -7.73
C PRO A 216 -4.60 -8.89 -8.06
N THR A 217 -5.11 -7.65 -8.10
CA THR A 217 -6.51 -7.36 -8.45
C THR A 217 -6.85 -7.71 -9.89
N MET A 218 -5.92 -7.48 -10.83
CA MET A 218 -6.09 -7.85 -12.24
C MET A 218 -6.00 -9.36 -12.44
N ALA A 219 -5.07 -10.03 -11.74
CA ALA A 219 -4.96 -11.48 -11.75
C ALA A 219 -6.23 -12.15 -11.18
N ALA A 220 -6.79 -11.60 -10.10
CA ALA A 220 -8.07 -12.06 -9.55
C ALA A 220 -9.24 -11.81 -10.51
N ALA A 221 -9.32 -10.65 -11.14
CA ALA A 221 -10.34 -10.32 -12.12
C ALA A 221 -10.29 -11.25 -13.34
N ARG A 222 -9.09 -11.56 -13.85
CA ARG A 222 -8.90 -12.52 -14.96
C ARG A 222 -9.46 -13.91 -14.66
N LYS A 223 -9.35 -14.35 -13.39
CA LYS A 223 -9.85 -15.68 -12.96
C LYS A 223 -11.34 -15.68 -12.64
N GLY A 224 -11.87 -14.56 -12.13
CA GLY A 224 -13.21 -14.48 -11.58
C GLY A 224 -14.26 -13.90 -12.51
N LEU A 225 -13.88 -13.09 -13.49
CA LEU A 225 -14.83 -12.49 -14.44
C LEU A 225 -15.05 -13.36 -15.67
N PRO A 226 -16.25 -13.31 -16.28
CA PRO A 226 -16.47 -13.84 -17.63
C PRO A 226 -15.50 -13.16 -18.63
N PRO A 227 -15.05 -13.88 -19.70
CA PRO A 227 -14.07 -13.36 -20.64
C PRO A 227 -14.42 -11.99 -21.22
N GLU A 228 -15.67 -11.77 -21.62
CA GLU A 228 -16.17 -10.50 -22.17
C GLU A 228 -16.13 -9.35 -21.17
N ARG A 229 -16.34 -9.66 -19.87
CA ARG A 229 -16.25 -8.66 -18.79
C ARG A 229 -14.79 -8.31 -18.47
N PHE A 230 -13.89 -9.29 -18.56
CA PHE A 230 -12.46 -9.01 -18.40
C PHE A 230 -11.90 -8.19 -19.57
N GLU A 231 -12.36 -8.44 -20.82
CA GLU A 231 -12.03 -7.65 -21.98
C GLU A 231 -12.52 -6.19 -21.84
N GLU A 232 -13.76 -5.98 -21.34
CA GLU A 232 -14.27 -4.64 -21.02
C GLU A 232 -13.37 -3.93 -19.98
N LEU A 233 -12.98 -4.62 -18.91
CA LEU A 233 -12.07 -4.08 -17.90
C LEU A 233 -10.74 -3.64 -18.50
N THR A 234 -10.11 -4.51 -19.29
CA THR A 234 -8.81 -4.21 -19.92
C THR A 234 -8.91 -3.09 -20.94
N THR A 235 -10.01 -2.98 -21.68
CA THR A 235 -10.28 -1.86 -22.61
C THR A 235 -10.35 -0.54 -21.85
N LEU A 236 -11.12 -0.47 -20.77
CA LEU A 236 -11.24 0.75 -19.97
C LEU A 236 -9.90 1.17 -19.32
N MET A 237 -9.11 0.18 -18.86
CA MET A 237 -7.75 0.43 -18.37
C MET A 237 -6.86 0.98 -19.49
N GLY A 238 -6.96 0.43 -20.71
CA GLY A 238 -6.22 0.92 -21.88
C GLY A 238 -6.56 2.36 -22.25
N GLU A 239 -7.83 2.71 -22.25
CA GLU A 239 -8.29 4.07 -22.49
C GLU A 239 -7.78 5.05 -21.43
N MET A 240 -7.78 4.64 -20.17
CA MET A 240 -7.25 5.42 -19.04
C MET A 240 -5.75 5.63 -19.20
N VAL A 241 -4.98 4.58 -19.46
CA VAL A 241 -3.54 4.65 -19.69
C VAL A 241 -3.20 5.55 -20.87
N ALA A 242 -3.89 5.41 -22.01
CA ALA A 242 -3.67 6.24 -23.18
C ALA A 242 -3.95 7.73 -22.92
N ARG A 243 -5.01 8.03 -22.17
CA ARG A 243 -5.41 9.41 -21.83
C ARG A 243 -4.42 10.08 -20.87
N ASN A 244 -3.79 9.31 -19.98
CA ASN A 244 -2.85 9.79 -18.97
C ASN A 244 -1.37 9.61 -19.37
N ASN A 245 -1.09 9.09 -20.56
CA ASN A 245 0.29 8.95 -21.03
C ASN A 245 0.91 10.32 -21.34
N ALA A 246 2.02 10.63 -20.67
CA ALA A 246 2.76 11.87 -20.85
C ALA A 246 3.94 11.76 -21.83
N ALA A 247 4.14 10.61 -22.50
CA ALA A 247 5.10 10.42 -23.58
C ALA A 247 4.43 10.68 -24.94
N ASP A 248 5.21 11.17 -25.91
CA ASP A 248 4.79 11.51 -27.28
C ASP A 248 5.55 10.71 -28.36
N ASP A 249 6.43 9.81 -27.94
CA ASP A 249 7.31 9.00 -28.82
C ASP A 249 6.84 7.54 -29.01
N GLY A 250 5.60 7.24 -28.57
CA GLY A 250 5.04 5.89 -28.62
C GLY A 250 5.34 5.03 -27.39
N SER A 251 6.22 5.48 -26.49
CA SER A 251 6.48 4.86 -25.20
C SER A 251 5.40 5.22 -24.17
N LEU A 252 5.49 4.67 -22.96
CA LEU A 252 4.67 5.07 -21.82
C LEU A 252 5.50 5.87 -20.82
N ARG A 253 4.94 6.99 -20.37
CA ARG A 253 5.30 7.67 -19.14
C ARG A 253 4.03 8.02 -18.36
N LEU A 254 3.75 7.30 -17.29
CA LEU A 254 2.58 7.47 -16.46
C LEU A 254 3.00 7.97 -15.08
N GLU A 255 2.43 9.10 -14.65
CA GLU A 255 2.73 9.73 -13.37
C GLU A 255 1.66 9.31 -12.33
N ALA A 256 2.04 8.45 -11.39
CA ALA A 256 1.17 8.00 -10.29
C ALA A 256 1.43 8.84 -9.04
N GLU A 257 0.49 9.71 -8.70
CA GLU A 257 0.60 10.59 -7.54
C GLU A 257 0.18 9.88 -6.25
N TYR A 258 0.99 10.05 -5.20
CA TYR A 258 0.73 9.50 -3.88
C TYR A 258 1.09 10.51 -2.79
N ALA A 259 0.50 10.33 -1.61
CA ALA A 259 0.83 11.07 -0.41
C ALA A 259 1.88 10.31 0.43
N VAL A 260 2.83 11.05 0.98
CA VAL A 260 3.64 10.65 2.13
C VAL A 260 3.09 11.40 3.34
N ILE A 261 2.65 10.67 4.35
CA ILE A 261 1.98 11.20 5.53
C ILE A 261 2.77 10.74 6.74
N VAL A 262 3.25 11.69 7.54
CA VAL A 262 4.01 11.40 8.77
C VAL A 262 3.34 12.07 9.97
N ALA A 263 3.05 11.29 10.99
CA ALA A 263 2.41 11.76 12.20
C ALA A 263 3.24 11.39 13.44
N ARG A 264 3.40 12.33 14.36
CA ARG A 264 4.09 12.12 15.65
C ARG A 264 3.05 11.86 16.73
N ARG A 265 3.14 10.70 17.42
CA ARG A 265 2.26 10.40 18.56
C ARG A 265 2.47 11.42 19.68
N ARG A 266 1.40 11.84 20.34
CA ARG A 266 1.49 12.67 21.56
C ARG A 266 2.29 11.95 22.64
N GLY A 267 3.09 12.72 23.40
CA GLY A 267 3.89 12.23 24.52
C GLY A 267 3.05 11.82 25.73
#